data_d75ea801d56e386cd091ef4199e43890
#
_entry.id   d75ea801d56e386cd091ef4199e43890
#
_cell.length_a   1.000
_cell.length_b   1.000
_cell.length_c   1.000
_cell.angle_alpha   90.00
_cell.angle_beta   90.00
_cell.angle_gamma   90.00
#
_symmetry.space_group_name_H-M   'P 1'
#
loop_
_entity.id
_entity.type
_entity.pdbx_description
1 polymer ?
#
loop_
_entity_poly.entity_id
_entity_poly.type
_entity_poly.pdbx_seq_one_letter_code
_entity_poly.pdbx_strand_id
1 'polypeptide(L)'
;VLGGVLRLREVTADPASALPLASAAPIGVHIVAMSVFCCLGAFQFSPALRNRRSWHRRAGRVLIPAGLFAALSAAWLAVVFSGPTEELASAMVRLVFAVAMAGVLVQAVIAIKRRDFAAHAAWMTRAYAIAVSGGTQALVFTLWTLTFGEVDASGETWLVAAGFVINSFVAELLIRRRTAGPMNG
;
A
#
# COMPACT_ATOMS: atom_id res chain seq x y z
N VAL A 1 -5.13 -0.34 -9.35
CA VAL A 1 -6.06 -1.38 -9.82
C VAL A 1 -6.15 -1.36 -11.35
N LEU A 2 -6.38 -0.18 -11.99
CA LEU A 2 -6.53 -0.10 -13.44
C LEU A 2 -5.24 -0.51 -14.18
N GLY A 3 -4.07 -0.04 -13.73
CA GLY A 3 -2.78 -0.41 -14.33
C GLY A 3 -2.44 -1.90 -14.20
N GLY A 4 -2.84 -2.54 -13.09
CA GLY A 4 -2.65 -3.98 -12.91
C GLY A 4 -3.55 -4.82 -13.82
N VAL A 5 -4.80 -4.36 -14.04
CA VAL A 5 -5.74 -5.03 -14.96
C VAL A 5 -5.29 -4.87 -16.43
N LEU A 6 -4.73 -3.73 -16.80
CA LEU A 6 -4.18 -3.51 -18.14
C LEU A 6 -2.95 -4.41 -18.39
N ARG A 7 -2.02 -4.51 -17.43
CA ARG A 7 -0.89 -5.45 -17.53
C ARG A 7 -1.30 -6.91 -17.59
N LEU A 8 -2.33 -7.31 -16.85
CA LEU A 8 -2.89 -8.67 -16.95
C LEU A 8 -3.47 -8.96 -18.33
N ARG A 9 -4.09 -7.97 -18.99
CA ARG A 9 -4.59 -8.11 -20.38
C ARG A 9 -3.47 -8.26 -21.40
N GLU A 10 -2.38 -7.50 -21.26
CA GLU A 10 -1.21 -7.63 -22.14
C GLU A 10 -0.57 -9.01 -22.00
N VAL A 11 -0.41 -9.51 -20.78
CA VAL A 11 0.16 -10.84 -20.49
C VAL A 11 -0.71 -11.98 -21.04
N THR A 12 -2.04 -11.81 -21.12
CA THR A 12 -2.95 -12.83 -21.67
C THR A 12 -3.09 -12.77 -23.19
N ALA A 13 -2.69 -11.66 -23.83
CA ALA A 13 -2.86 -11.46 -25.27
C ALA A 13 -1.68 -11.97 -26.12
N ASP A 14 -0.48 -12.15 -25.55
CA ASP A 14 0.70 -12.65 -26.24
C ASP A 14 1.36 -13.79 -25.47
N PRO A 15 1.25 -15.05 -25.95
CA PRO A 15 1.87 -16.22 -25.33
C PRO A 15 3.40 -16.16 -25.25
N ALA A 16 4.06 -15.35 -26.09
CA ALA A 16 5.51 -15.16 -26.08
C ALA A 16 5.96 -14.17 -24.99
N SER A 17 5.05 -13.28 -24.55
CA SER A 17 5.24 -12.37 -23.42
C SER A 17 4.73 -12.94 -22.09
N ALA A 18 4.28 -14.19 -22.07
CA ALA A 18 3.76 -14.84 -20.88
C ALA A 18 4.81 -14.81 -19.77
N LEU A 19 4.59 -13.94 -18.80
CA LEU A 19 5.29 -13.99 -17.51
C LEU A 19 5.23 -15.43 -17.01
N PRO A 20 6.34 -16.02 -16.58
CA PRO A 20 6.32 -17.36 -16.02
C PRO A 20 5.20 -17.48 -14.98
N LEU A 21 4.51 -18.60 -14.92
CA LEU A 21 3.43 -18.86 -13.92
C LEU A 21 3.85 -18.49 -12.50
N ALA A 22 5.16 -18.58 -12.22
CA ALA A 22 5.77 -18.13 -10.97
C ALA A 22 5.54 -16.64 -10.66
N SER A 23 5.25 -15.81 -11.65
CA SER A 23 5.02 -14.38 -11.52
C SER A 23 3.55 -13.98 -11.53
N ALA A 24 2.73 -14.68 -12.28
CA ALA A 24 1.31 -14.36 -12.40
C ALA A 24 0.58 -14.52 -11.06
N ALA A 25 0.94 -15.54 -10.28
CA ALA A 25 0.32 -15.78 -8.97
C ALA A 25 0.63 -14.67 -7.95
N PRO A 26 1.89 -14.26 -7.69
CA PRO A 26 2.19 -13.16 -6.79
C PRO A 26 1.57 -11.83 -7.22
N ILE A 27 1.52 -11.51 -8.51
CA ILE A 27 0.84 -10.32 -9.03
C ILE A 27 -0.66 -10.39 -8.73
N GLY A 28 -1.32 -11.50 -9.01
CA GLY A 28 -2.73 -11.69 -8.72
C GLY A 28 -3.04 -11.57 -7.23
N VAL A 29 -2.24 -12.21 -6.39
CA VAL A 29 -2.36 -12.11 -4.93
C VAL A 29 -2.19 -10.65 -4.48
N HIS A 30 -1.18 -9.95 -5.01
CA HIS A 30 -0.95 -8.54 -4.67
C HIS A 30 -2.15 -7.65 -5.02
N ILE A 31 -2.66 -7.78 -6.25
CA ILE A 31 -3.79 -6.97 -6.72
C ILE A 31 -5.04 -7.22 -5.87
N VAL A 32 -5.39 -8.48 -5.64
CA VAL A 32 -6.58 -8.83 -4.85
C VAL A 32 -6.43 -8.39 -3.40
N ALA A 33 -5.31 -8.73 -2.77
CA ALA A 33 -5.05 -8.40 -1.37
C ALA A 33 -5.00 -6.89 -1.14
N MET A 34 -4.36 -6.14 -2.04
CA MET A 34 -4.29 -4.67 -1.97
C MET A 34 -5.66 -4.03 -2.20
N SER A 35 -6.45 -4.53 -3.16
CA SER A 35 -7.80 -4.05 -3.41
C SER A 35 -8.70 -4.25 -2.20
N VAL A 36 -8.68 -5.45 -1.60
CA VAL A 36 -9.42 -5.75 -0.37
C VAL A 36 -8.97 -4.83 0.77
N PHE A 37 -7.65 -4.66 0.97
CA PHE A 37 -7.11 -3.83 2.03
C PHE A 37 -7.50 -2.36 1.87
N CYS A 38 -7.36 -1.79 0.68
CA CYS A 38 -7.71 -0.40 0.40
C CYS A 38 -9.22 -0.15 0.50
N CYS A 39 -10.06 -1.01 -0.09
CA CYS A 39 -11.51 -0.82 -0.09
C CYS A 39 -12.09 -0.98 1.33
N LEU A 40 -11.82 -2.11 2.01
CA LEU A 40 -12.33 -2.31 3.37
C LEU A 40 -11.69 -1.34 4.37
N GLY A 41 -10.42 -0.98 4.17
CA GLY A 41 -9.70 -0.01 4.99
C GLY A 41 -10.35 1.37 4.96
N ALA A 42 -10.76 1.86 3.78
CA ALA A 42 -11.46 3.12 3.67
C ALA A 42 -12.71 3.17 4.57
N PHE A 43 -13.49 2.10 4.60
CA PHE A 43 -14.69 2.00 5.46
C PHE A 43 -14.35 1.96 6.95
N GLN A 44 -13.16 1.51 7.36
CA GLN A 44 -12.75 1.52 8.77
C GLN A 44 -12.52 2.93 9.32
N PHE A 45 -12.21 3.89 8.44
CA PHE A 45 -12.06 5.29 8.83
C PHE A 45 -13.40 6.05 8.89
N SER A 46 -14.49 5.47 8.34
CA SER A 46 -15.83 6.07 8.41
C SER A 46 -16.35 6.04 9.86
N PRO A 47 -16.73 7.20 10.44
CA PRO A 47 -17.28 7.25 11.81
C PRO A 47 -18.51 6.37 11.99
N ALA A 48 -19.41 6.35 11.01
CA ALA A 48 -20.65 5.57 11.04
C ALA A 48 -20.42 4.06 11.15
N LEU A 49 -19.39 3.54 10.45
CA LEU A 49 -19.07 2.11 10.45
C LEU A 49 -18.12 1.74 11.58
N ARG A 50 -17.21 2.63 11.98
CA ARG A 50 -16.32 2.44 13.11
C ARG A 50 -17.08 2.25 14.42
N ASN A 51 -18.19 2.96 14.59
CA ASN A 51 -19.03 2.84 15.79
C ASN A 51 -19.79 1.52 15.87
N ARG A 52 -19.90 0.77 14.78
CA ARG A 52 -20.44 -0.59 14.76
C ARG A 52 -19.34 -1.59 15.13
N ARG A 53 -19.17 -1.85 16.44
CA ARG A 53 -18.10 -2.73 16.97
C ARG A 53 -17.99 -4.10 16.29
N SER A 54 -19.11 -4.71 15.91
CA SER A 54 -19.14 -6.02 15.23
C SER A 54 -18.55 -5.94 13.83
N TRP A 55 -18.93 -4.91 13.06
CA TRP A 55 -18.39 -4.65 11.73
C TRP A 55 -16.88 -4.38 11.79
N HIS A 56 -16.46 -3.42 12.62
CA HIS A 56 -15.06 -3.06 12.76
C HIS A 56 -14.17 -4.26 13.06
N ARG A 57 -14.59 -5.13 13.99
CA ARG A 57 -13.85 -6.35 14.33
C ARG A 57 -13.82 -7.38 13.21
N ARG A 58 -14.95 -7.60 12.50
CA ARG A 58 -15.00 -8.56 11.38
C ARG A 58 -14.14 -8.08 10.22
N ALA A 59 -14.27 -6.84 9.82
CA ALA A 59 -13.46 -6.26 8.76
C ALA A 59 -11.96 -6.24 9.12
N GLY A 60 -11.60 -5.94 10.37
CA GLY A 60 -10.21 -6.00 10.85
C GLY A 60 -9.57 -7.39 10.74
N ARG A 61 -10.36 -8.48 10.95
CA ARG A 61 -9.88 -9.86 10.76
C ARG A 61 -9.56 -10.19 9.29
N VAL A 62 -10.19 -9.52 8.35
CA VAL A 62 -9.91 -9.65 6.92
C VAL A 62 -8.77 -8.72 6.51
N LEU A 63 -8.76 -7.50 7.04
CA LEU A 63 -7.77 -6.48 6.69
C LEU A 63 -6.34 -6.88 7.06
N ILE A 64 -6.12 -7.41 8.25
CA ILE A 64 -4.75 -7.77 8.69
C ILE A 64 -4.12 -8.82 7.76
N PRO A 65 -4.76 -9.99 7.50
CA PRO A 65 -4.17 -10.95 6.55
C PRO A 65 -4.08 -10.39 5.13
N ALA A 66 -5.08 -9.64 4.65
CA ALA A 66 -5.02 -9.02 3.32
C ALA A 66 -3.83 -8.06 3.21
N GLY A 67 -3.60 -7.20 4.22
CA GLY A 67 -2.46 -6.30 4.25
C GLY A 67 -1.11 -7.04 4.30
N LEU A 68 -1.03 -8.13 5.06
CA LEU A 68 0.19 -8.95 5.10
C LEU A 68 0.45 -9.66 3.76
N PHE A 69 -0.56 -10.23 3.13
CA PHE A 69 -0.43 -10.81 1.78
C PHE A 69 -0.02 -9.76 0.75
N ALA A 70 -0.60 -8.56 0.82
CA ALA A 70 -0.21 -7.45 -0.04
C ALA A 70 1.26 -7.04 0.16
N ALA A 71 1.72 -6.93 1.41
CA ALA A 71 3.09 -6.57 1.74
C ALA A 71 4.09 -7.66 1.31
N LEU A 72 3.79 -8.94 1.61
CA LEU A 72 4.67 -10.06 1.25
C LEU A 72 4.76 -10.25 -0.26
N SER A 73 3.64 -10.14 -0.97
CA SER A 73 3.64 -10.22 -2.44
C SER A 73 4.38 -9.02 -3.06
N ALA A 74 4.24 -7.81 -2.51
CA ALA A 74 5.01 -6.64 -2.95
C ALA A 74 6.52 -6.84 -2.75
N ALA A 75 6.93 -7.37 -1.59
CA ALA A 75 8.33 -7.68 -1.32
C ALA A 75 8.87 -8.74 -2.28
N TRP A 76 8.11 -9.80 -2.52
CA TRP A 76 8.45 -10.82 -3.51
C TRP A 76 8.63 -10.23 -4.90
N LEU A 77 7.66 -9.43 -5.36
CA LEU A 77 7.72 -8.77 -6.66
C LEU A 77 8.91 -7.84 -6.77
N ALA A 78 9.25 -7.09 -5.73
CA ALA A 78 10.41 -6.21 -5.71
C ALA A 78 11.75 -6.96 -5.81
N VAL A 79 11.82 -8.20 -5.29
CA VAL A 79 13.06 -8.99 -5.32
C VAL A 79 13.19 -9.80 -6.61
N VAL A 80 12.08 -10.39 -7.09
CA VAL A 80 12.13 -11.38 -8.19
C VAL A 80 11.90 -10.73 -9.55
N PHE A 81 11.22 -9.58 -9.58
CA PHE A 81 10.82 -8.87 -10.79
C PHE A 81 11.60 -7.58 -11.06
N SER A 82 12.69 -7.34 -10.37
CA SER A 82 13.67 -6.34 -10.77
C SER A 82 14.32 -6.79 -12.07
N GLY A 83 13.68 -6.46 -13.20
CA GLY A 83 14.23 -6.75 -14.52
C GLY A 83 15.52 -5.96 -14.78
N PRO A 84 16.30 -6.31 -15.78
CA PRO A 84 17.54 -5.61 -16.13
C PRO A 84 17.32 -4.14 -16.54
N THR A 85 16.06 -3.75 -16.78
CA THR A 85 15.63 -2.37 -17.12
C THR A 85 15.07 -1.59 -15.93
N GLU A 86 14.72 -2.27 -14.81
CA GLU A 86 14.34 -1.57 -13.59
C GLU A 86 15.57 -1.16 -12.80
N GLU A 87 15.65 0.11 -12.43
CA GLU A 87 16.71 0.55 -11.53
C GLU A 87 16.57 -0.19 -10.20
N LEU A 88 17.69 -0.76 -9.73
CA LEU A 88 17.79 -1.36 -8.40
C LEU A 88 17.24 -0.43 -7.31
N ALA A 89 17.40 0.89 -7.49
CA ALA A 89 16.88 1.89 -6.58
C ALA A 89 15.35 1.86 -6.44
N SER A 90 14.61 1.71 -7.53
CA SER A 90 13.14 1.61 -7.52
C SER A 90 12.66 0.34 -6.81
N ALA A 91 13.32 -0.79 -7.09
CA ALA A 91 13.03 -2.06 -6.42
C ALA A 91 13.32 -1.98 -4.91
N MET A 92 14.43 -1.35 -4.52
CA MET A 92 14.77 -1.15 -3.10
C MET A 92 13.77 -0.24 -2.37
N VAL A 93 13.30 0.83 -3.00
CA VAL A 93 12.24 1.68 -2.43
C VAL A 93 10.98 0.86 -2.19
N ARG A 94 10.52 0.10 -3.18
CA ARG A 94 9.33 -0.77 -3.05
C ARG A 94 9.51 -1.81 -1.95
N LEU A 95 10.68 -2.45 -1.87
CA LEU A 95 11.00 -3.45 -0.84
C LEU A 95 10.98 -2.84 0.56
N VAL A 96 11.60 -1.67 0.76
CA VAL A 96 11.61 -0.97 2.05
C VAL A 96 10.18 -0.69 2.53
N PHE A 97 9.32 -0.16 1.67
CA PHE A 97 7.94 0.13 2.06
C PHE A 97 7.08 -1.14 2.23
N ALA A 98 7.34 -2.21 1.48
CA ALA A 98 6.68 -3.49 1.69
C ALA A 98 7.04 -4.08 3.07
N VAL A 99 8.31 -4.07 3.44
CA VAL A 99 8.78 -4.50 4.78
C VAL A 99 8.21 -3.59 5.87
N ALA A 100 8.24 -2.27 5.66
CA ALA A 100 7.65 -1.31 6.58
C ALA A 100 6.15 -1.59 6.79
N MET A 101 5.39 -1.84 5.71
CA MET A 101 3.96 -2.18 5.79
C MET A 101 3.72 -3.43 6.63
N ALA A 102 4.49 -4.50 6.40
CA ALA A 102 4.40 -5.72 7.22
C ALA A 102 4.70 -5.42 8.69
N GLY A 103 5.76 -4.66 8.97
CA GLY A 103 6.17 -4.28 10.33
C GLY A 103 5.10 -3.47 11.05
N VAL A 104 4.52 -2.45 10.42
CA VAL A 104 3.47 -1.63 11.06
C VAL A 104 2.17 -2.42 11.28
N LEU A 105 1.84 -3.39 10.41
CA LEU A 105 0.72 -4.29 10.63
C LEU A 105 0.95 -5.22 11.82
N VAL A 106 2.14 -5.76 11.98
CA VAL A 106 2.52 -6.55 13.17
C VAL A 106 2.40 -5.70 14.43
N GLN A 107 2.90 -4.46 14.42
CA GLN A 107 2.78 -3.54 15.55
C GLN A 107 1.30 -3.22 15.86
N ALA A 108 0.45 -3.07 14.84
CA ALA A 108 -0.98 -2.88 15.03
C ALA A 108 -1.63 -4.08 15.75
N VAL A 109 -1.22 -5.32 15.39
CA VAL A 109 -1.70 -6.55 16.07
C VAL A 109 -1.18 -6.62 17.50
N ILE A 110 0.07 -6.28 17.75
CA ILE A 110 0.65 -6.25 19.10
C ILE A 110 -0.09 -5.23 19.97
N ALA A 111 -0.33 -4.03 19.45
CA ALA A 111 -1.04 -2.96 20.17
C ALA A 111 -2.46 -3.40 20.56
N ILE A 112 -3.23 -4.01 19.65
CA ILE A 112 -4.58 -4.46 19.96
C ILE A 112 -4.58 -5.60 21.00
N LYS A 113 -3.59 -6.51 20.96
CA LYS A 113 -3.43 -7.55 22.00
C LYS A 113 -3.12 -6.96 23.37
N ARG A 114 -2.38 -5.85 23.42
CA ARG A 114 -2.07 -5.09 24.64
C ARG A 114 -3.22 -4.17 25.08
N ARG A 115 -4.33 -4.14 24.33
CA ARG A 115 -5.47 -3.25 24.54
C ARG A 115 -5.13 -1.76 24.39
N ASP A 116 -4.03 -1.44 23.74
CA ASP A 116 -3.66 -0.08 23.37
C ASP A 116 -4.31 0.30 22.04
N PHE A 117 -5.55 0.79 22.16
CA PHE A 117 -6.36 1.15 20.99
C PHE A 117 -5.85 2.39 20.28
N ALA A 118 -5.18 3.29 21.00
CA ALA A 118 -4.57 4.50 20.40
C ALA A 118 -3.39 4.13 19.52
N ALA A 119 -2.46 3.32 20.02
CA ALA A 119 -1.34 2.82 19.23
C ALA A 119 -1.82 1.95 18.06
N HIS A 120 -2.83 1.07 18.27
CA HIS A 120 -3.42 0.29 17.19
C HIS A 120 -3.94 1.19 16.06
N ALA A 121 -4.71 2.23 16.40
CA ALA A 121 -5.23 3.17 15.41
C ALA A 121 -4.11 3.90 14.64
N ALA A 122 -3.04 4.30 15.35
CA ALA A 122 -1.88 4.95 14.73
C ALA A 122 -1.16 3.99 13.75
N TRP A 123 -0.89 2.75 14.17
CA TRP A 123 -0.24 1.76 13.32
C TRP A 123 -1.08 1.39 12.09
N MET A 124 -2.40 1.23 12.25
CA MET A 124 -3.30 0.98 11.11
C MET A 124 -3.37 2.18 10.15
N THR A 125 -3.27 3.42 10.66
CA THR A 125 -3.21 4.62 9.82
C THR A 125 -1.94 4.62 8.98
N ARG A 126 -0.78 4.26 9.54
CA ARG A 126 0.49 4.12 8.80
C ARG A 126 0.41 3.02 7.73
N ALA A 127 -0.11 1.84 8.09
CA ALA A 127 -0.29 0.76 7.14
C ALA A 127 -1.19 1.16 5.96
N TYR A 128 -2.29 1.85 6.25
CA TYR A 128 -3.21 2.32 5.22
C TYR A 128 -2.58 3.39 4.32
N ALA A 129 -1.79 4.30 4.88
CA ALA A 129 -1.07 5.32 4.11
C ALA A 129 -0.09 4.70 3.12
N ILE A 130 0.66 3.67 3.54
CA ILE A 130 1.55 2.92 2.64
C ILE A 130 0.74 2.25 1.53
N ALA A 131 -0.38 1.62 1.86
CA ALA A 131 -1.21 0.92 0.89
C ALA A 131 -1.81 1.84 -0.19
N VAL A 132 -2.30 3.03 0.19
CA VAL A 132 -2.89 3.97 -0.77
C VAL A 132 -1.86 4.76 -1.57
N SER A 133 -0.56 4.62 -1.26
CA SER A 133 0.52 5.31 -1.99
C SER A 133 0.53 4.98 -3.48
N GLY A 134 0.10 3.77 -3.88
CA GLY A 134 -0.06 3.43 -5.30
C GLY A 134 -1.02 4.36 -6.06
N GLY A 135 -2.09 4.83 -5.41
CA GLY A 135 -2.99 5.83 -5.99
C GLY A 135 -2.32 7.20 -6.14
N THR A 136 -1.57 7.63 -5.13
CA THR A 136 -0.80 8.87 -5.18
C THR A 136 0.29 8.80 -6.25
N GLN A 137 0.99 7.67 -6.36
CA GLN A 137 1.98 7.44 -7.42
C GLN A 137 1.34 7.57 -8.80
N ALA A 138 0.21 6.89 -9.06
CA ALA A 138 -0.50 6.98 -10.33
C ALA A 138 -0.86 8.44 -10.68
N LEU A 139 -1.30 9.22 -9.70
CA LEU A 139 -1.60 10.64 -9.90
C LEU A 139 -0.34 11.45 -10.26
N VAL A 140 0.73 11.27 -9.48
CA VAL A 140 1.99 12.02 -9.68
C VAL A 140 2.63 11.65 -11.03
N PHE A 141 2.63 10.36 -11.40
CA PHE A 141 3.09 9.91 -12.71
C PHE A 141 2.28 10.54 -13.85
N THR A 142 0.95 10.54 -13.73
CA THR A 142 0.07 11.13 -14.74
C THR A 142 0.36 12.62 -14.91
N LEU A 143 0.44 13.36 -13.80
CA LEU A 143 0.73 14.79 -13.83
C LEU A 143 2.11 15.08 -14.42
N TRP A 144 3.12 14.28 -14.06
CA TRP A 144 4.46 14.42 -14.63
C TRP A 144 4.45 14.20 -16.15
N THR A 145 3.88 13.08 -16.60
CA THR A 145 3.86 12.72 -18.02
C THR A 145 3.11 13.74 -18.86
N LEU A 146 2.01 14.30 -18.34
CA LEU A 146 1.25 15.34 -19.03
C LEU A 146 2.00 16.68 -19.10
N THR A 147 2.89 16.96 -18.15
CA THR A 147 3.58 18.25 -18.06
C THR A 147 4.97 18.22 -18.71
N PHE A 148 5.71 17.13 -18.49
CA PHE A 148 7.12 17.03 -18.84
C PHE A 148 7.44 15.92 -19.87
N GLY A 149 6.46 15.08 -20.22
CA GLY A 149 6.64 13.95 -21.11
C GLY A 149 7.06 12.67 -20.42
N GLU A 150 7.75 11.79 -21.12
CA GLU A 150 8.15 10.48 -20.62
C GLU A 150 9.06 10.57 -19.39
N VAL A 151 8.89 9.64 -18.47
CA VAL A 151 9.69 9.53 -17.24
C VAL A 151 10.85 8.60 -17.51
N ASP A 152 12.07 9.06 -17.23
CA ASP A 152 13.26 8.21 -17.24
C ASP A 152 13.31 7.30 -15.97
N ALA A 153 14.21 6.32 -15.97
CA ALA A 153 14.29 5.34 -14.90
C ALA A 153 14.58 5.99 -13.52
N SER A 154 15.40 7.04 -13.49
CA SER A 154 15.70 7.77 -12.25
C SER A 154 14.49 8.58 -11.79
N GLY A 155 13.78 9.23 -12.68
CA GLY A 155 12.51 9.92 -12.43
C GLY A 155 11.45 8.96 -11.89
N GLU A 156 11.34 7.74 -12.43
CA GLU A 156 10.44 6.72 -11.90
C GLU A 156 10.71 6.46 -10.42
N THR A 157 11.98 6.25 -10.05
CA THR A 157 12.36 6.00 -8.66
C THR A 157 11.93 7.14 -7.74
N TRP A 158 12.15 8.40 -8.13
CA TRP A 158 11.75 9.57 -7.35
C TRP A 158 10.24 9.71 -7.22
N LEU A 159 9.49 9.47 -8.30
CA LEU A 159 8.03 9.55 -8.27
C LEU A 159 7.41 8.45 -7.41
N VAL A 160 7.96 7.23 -7.46
CA VAL A 160 7.56 6.12 -6.57
C VAL A 160 7.84 6.49 -5.10
N ALA A 161 9.05 6.95 -4.80
CA ALA A 161 9.43 7.36 -3.45
C ALA A 161 8.55 8.51 -2.94
N ALA A 162 8.29 9.52 -3.79
CA ALA A 162 7.45 10.67 -3.44
C ALA A 162 6.04 10.23 -3.02
N GLY A 163 5.40 9.29 -3.74
CA GLY A 163 4.09 8.78 -3.37
C GLY A 163 4.06 8.16 -1.98
N PHE A 164 5.06 7.38 -1.61
CA PHE A 164 5.18 6.81 -0.27
C PHE A 164 5.43 7.87 0.80
N VAL A 165 6.37 8.80 0.54
CA VAL A 165 6.74 9.85 1.51
C VAL A 165 5.58 10.79 1.77
N ILE A 166 4.87 11.25 0.73
CA ILE A 166 3.69 12.13 0.86
C ILE A 166 2.64 11.47 1.76
N ASN A 167 2.27 10.22 1.47
CA ASN A 167 1.23 9.54 2.26
C ASN A 167 1.68 9.25 3.70
N SER A 168 2.95 8.88 3.90
CA SER A 168 3.49 8.67 5.24
C SER A 168 3.50 9.97 6.04
N PHE A 169 3.89 11.09 5.42
CA PHE A 169 3.86 12.39 6.06
C PHE A 169 2.45 12.82 6.46
N VAL A 170 1.48 12.66 5.54
CA VAL A 170 0.06 12.93 5.83
C VAL A 170 -0.44 12.07 6.98
N ALA A 171 -0.08 10.78 7.02
CA ALA A 171 -0.45 9.90 8.12
C ALA A 171 0.10 10.40 9.47
N GLU A 172 1.38 10.79 9.53
CA GLU A 172 1.97 11.31 10.77
C GLU A 172 1.32 12.62 11.22
N LEU A 173 0.99 13.51 10.29
CA LEU A 173 0.22 14.73 10.63
C LEU A 173 -1.15 14.41 11.23
N LEU A 174 -1.87 13.46 10.64
CA LEU A 174 -3.18 13.03 11.13
C LEU A 174 -3.10 12.37 12.51
N ILE A 175 -2.06 11.54 12.73
CA ILE A 175 -1.83 10.88 14.02
C ILE A 175 -1.53 11.94 15.09
N ARG A 176 -0.60 12.86 14.82
CA ARG A 176 -0.25 13.94 15.76
C ARG A 176 -1.43 14.84 16.11
N ARG A 177 -2.25 15.20 15.13
CA ARG A 177 -3.48 15.99 15.37
C ARG A 177 -4.48 15.26 16.28
N ARG A 178 -4.56 13.94 16.19
CA ARG A 178 -5.45 13.13 17.06
C ARG A 178 -4.92 13.02 18.49
N THR A 179 -3.60 12.99 18.66
CA THR A 179 -2.96 12.93 19.99
C THR A 179 -2.90 14.28 20.67
N ALA A 180 -2.84 15.37 19.88
CA ALA A 180 -2.89 16.75 20.37
C ALA A 180 -4.31 17.28 20.62
N GLY A 181 -5.33 16.38 20.65
CA GLY A 181 -6.75 16.72 20.83
C GLY A 181 -7.01 17.73 21.95
N PRO A 182 -8.21 18.38 22.06
CA PRO A 182 -8.34 19.68 22.67
C PRO A 182 -7.84 19.70 24.12
N MET A 183 -6.71 20.34 24.34
CA MET A 183 -6.35 20.95 25.62
C MET A 183 -7.22 22.20 25.74
N ASN A 184 -8.49 22.01 26.13
CA ASN A 184 -9.38 23.08 26.56
C ASN A 184 -10.55 22.44 27.29
N GLY A 185 -10.76 22.79 28.40
CA GLY A 185 -10.97 23.88 29.26
C GLY A 185 -12.36 23.84 29.81
#